data_8b61ea0a43e0d6f1beadf60c1667afbf
#
_entry.id   8b61ea0a43e0d6f1beadf60c1667afbf
#
_cell.length_a   1.000
_cell.length_b   1.000
_cell.length_c   1.000
_cell.angle_alpha   90.00
_cell.angle_beta   90.00
_cell.angle_gamma   90.00
#
_symmetry.space_group_name_H-M   'P 1'
#
loop_
_entity.id
_entity.type
_entity.pdbx_description
1 polymer ?
#
loop_
_entity_poly.entity_id
_entity_poly.type
_entity_poly.pdbx_seq_one_letter_code
_entity_poly.pdbx_strand_id
1 'polypeptide(L)'
;MRYKRAGSRMEDVAYNLADFPVYFGQWDLASFPGYRVLSHWHDDLEFLYLLTGRLCYSINDRKVHLKAGEGIFVNGRQLHSSCSEDGLDCTYLCLLFHPTLLCASPYVEQKFVLPVLENQALPFLALRPADERQRAVLDLLAQLGQCQGTPLFALEAESLIFRIWEQVYLLSGQAAEGDAAPRPSTQHLTALKEMIRFIYGHYTEKVTLEQICRAGHVGKTTCCNVFQKYTGESPISYLTSCRLKKALELLESTDKTVAEICFAVGFSNASYFTGAFRRCYHCTPTAYRARLCKTGQASMAISACKSAPQQV
;
A
#
# COMPACT_ATOMS: atom_id res chain seq x y z
N MET A 1 3.69 8.71 -27.28
CA MET A 1 2.25 8.37 -27.17
C MET A 1 1.83 8.64 -25.73
N ARG A 2 0.94 9.62 -25.46
CA ARG A 2 0.56 10.00 -24.10
C ARG A 2 -0.38 8.92 -23.56
N TYR A 3 0.10 8.16 -22.58
CA TYR A 3 -0.76 7.29 -21.79
C TYR A 3 -1.83 8.15 -21.09
N LYS A 4 -3.09 8.05 -21.54
CA LYS A 4 -4.22 8.66 -20.87
C LYS A 4 -4.39 7.94 -19.52
N ARG A 5 -4.24 8.69 -18.43
CA ARG A 5 -4.67 8.29 -17.07
C ARG A 5 -6.14 7.92 -17.12
N ALA A 6 -6.45 6.65 -17.29
CA ALA A 6 -7.79 6.13 -17.06
C ALA A 6 -7.86 5.74 -15.57
N GLY A 7 -8.63 6.49 -14.80
CA GLY A 7 -8.76 6.37 -13.36
C GLY A 7 -9.15 4.97 -12.90
N SER A 8 -8.22 4.31 -12.22
CA SER A 8 -8.46 3.08 -11.47
C SER A 8 -7.52 2.95 -10.27
N ARG A 9 -7.07 4.05 -9.69
CA ARG A 9 -6.22 4.02 -8.50
C ARG A 9 -7.10 4.05 -7.26
N MET A 10 -6.92 3.08 -6.37
CA MET A 10 -7.48 3.14 -5.03
C MET A 10 -6.63 4.00 -4.09
N GLU A 11 -5.32 3.96 -4.24
CA GLU A 11 -4.39 4.79 -3.48
C GLU A 11 -3.52 5.60 -4.46
N ASP A 12 -3.53 6.93 -4.31
CA ASP A 12 -2.58 7.79 -5.00
C ASP A 12 -1.25 7.74 -4.23
N VAL A 13 -0.23 7.14 -4.84
CA VAL A 13 1.12 7.11 -4.28
C VAL A 13 1.72 8.50 -4.38
N ALA A 14 2.08 9.08 -3.24
CA ALA A 14 2.82 10.33 -3.19
C ALA A 14 4.31 10.04 -3.39
N TYR A 15 4.85 10.36 -4.55
CA TYR A 15 6.26 10.15 -4.86
C TYR A 15 7.18 11.14 -4.12
N ASN A 16 8.43 10.74 -3.88
CA ASN A 16 9.39 11.57 -3.15
C ASN A 16 9.74 12.90 -3.86
N LEU A 17 9.75 12.90 -5.18
CA LEU A 17 10.07 14.06 -6.01
C LEU A 17 8.94 14.31 -7.01
N ALA A 18 8.69 15.59 -7.31
CA ALA A 18 7.78 15.96 -8.39
C ALA A 18 8.29 15.40 -9.73
N ASP A 19 7.37 14.91 -10.56
CA ASP A 19 7.66 14.35 -11.90
C ASP A 19 8.58 13.12 -11.94
N PHE A 20 8.98 12.58 -10.78
CA PHE A 20 9.74 11.34 -10.67
C PHE A 20 8.87 10.26 -10.01
N PRO A 21 8.38 9.26 -10.76
CA PRO A 21 7.36 8.33 -10.28
C PRO A 21 7.94 7.22 -9.39
N VAL A 22 8.69 7.62 -8.36
CA VAL A 22 9.33 6.76 -7.36
C VAL A 22 9.01 7.28 -5.97
N TYR A 23 8.55 6.37 -5.13
CA TYR A 23 8.52 6.53 -3.69
C TYR A 23 9.51 5.55 -3.06
N PHE A 24 10.35 6.04 -2.18
CA PHE A 24 11.21 5.23 -1.33
C PHE A 24 11.22 5.77 0.09
N GLY A 25 11.06 4.89 1.07
CA GLY A 25 11.06 5.28 2.47
C GLY A 25 11.29 4.10 3.42
N GLN A 26 11.73 4.43 4.63
CA GLN A 26 11.80 3.51 5.75
C GLN A 26 10.60 3.75 6.66
N TRP A 27 9.98 2.68 7.13
CA TRP A 27 8.80 2.72 7.97
C TRP A 27 8.93 1.80 9.17
N ASP A 28 8.38 2.26 10.29
CA ASP A 28 8.07 1.44 11.45
C ASP A 28 6.59 1.09 11.44
N LEU A 29 6.26 -0.17 11.58
CA LEU A 29 4.86 -0.62 11.54
C LEU A 29 4.03 -0.02 12.68
N ALA A 30 4.66 0.36 13.79
CA ALA A 30 4.04 1.10 14.89
C ALA A 30 3.45 2.45 14.46
N SER A 31 3.91 3.04 13.34
CA SER A 31 3.33 4.24 12.76
C SER A 31 1.93 4.02 12.19
N PHE A 32 1.56 2.75 11.97
CA PHE A 32 0.25 2.38 11.45
C PHE A 32 -0.68 1.85 12.56
N PRO A 33 -1.97 2.22 12.53
CA PRO A 33 -2.93 1.83 13.53
C PRO A 33 -3.05 0.32 13.70
N GLY A 34 -2.94 -0.16 14.94
CA GLY A 34 -3.04 -1.59 15.23
C GLY A 34 -1.95 -2.43 14.57
N TYR A 35 -0.78 -1.83 14.30
CA TYR A 35 0.35 -2.50 13.65
C TYR A 35 -0.05 -3.16 12.33
N ARG A 36 -0.81 -2.42 11.49
CA ARG A 36 -1.29 -2.95 10.20
C ARG A 36 -1.45 -1.88 9.13
N VAL A 37 -1.13 -2.24 7.90
CA VAL A 37 -1.50 -1.50 6.69
C VAL A 37 -2.78 -2.13 6.13
N LEU A 38 -3.81 -1.30 5.90
CA LEU A 38 -5.10 -1.77 5.38
C LEU A 38 -4.96 -2.31 3.95
N SER A 39 -5.86 -3.22 3.59
CA SER A 39 -5.92 -3.78 2.24
C SER A 39 -6.17 -2.69 1.20
N HIS A 40 -5.25 -2.56 0.25
CA HIS A 40 -5.27 -1.59 -0.84
C HIS A 40 -4.63 -2.17 -2.08
N TRP A 41 -4.67 -1.46 -3.18
CA TRP A 41 -3.90 -1.72 -4.41
C TRP A 41 -3.58 -0.41 -5.10
N HIS A 42 -2.57 -0.42 -5.93
CA HIS A 42 -2.13 0.66 -6.81
C HIS A 42 -1.58 0.10 -8.11
N ASP A 43 -1.34 0.96 -9.10
CA ASP A 43 -0.74 0.56 -10.37
C ASP A 43 0.78 0.39 -10.26
N ASP A 44 1.39 0.95 -9.20
CA ASP A 44 2.82 0.89 -8.95
C ASP A 44 3.27 -0.53 -8.58
N LEU A 45 4.53 -0.82 -8.88
CA LEU A 45 5.25 -2.00 -8.41
C LEU A 45 5.75 -1.72 -7.00
N GLU A 46 5.62 -2.70 -6.10
CA GLU A 46 6.05 -2.55 -4.72
C GLU A 46 7.13 -3.55 -4.35
N PHE A 47 8.13 -3.06 -3.63
CA PHE A 47 9.14 -3.87 -2.98
C PHE A 47 9.19 -3.50 -1.51
N LEU A 48 9.18 -4.53 -0.67
CA LEU A 48 9.38 -4.37 0.76
C LEU A 48 10.60 -5.20 1.17
N TYR A 49 11.49 -4.61 1.96
CA TYR A 49 12.62 -5.30 2.59
C TYR A 49 12.55 -5.13 4.10
N LEU A 50 12.31 -6.21 4.83
CA LEU A 50 12.16 -6.20 6.27
C LEU A 50 13.53 -6.15 6.96
N LEU A 51 13.79 -5.05 7.69
CA LEU A 51 15.05 -4.81 8.39
C LEU A 51 15.05 -5.47 9.76
N THR A 52 13.93 -5.34 10.51
CA THR A 52 13.78 -5.89 11.87
C THR A 52 12.39 -6.48 12.06
N GLY A 53 12.25 -7.41 13.02
CA GLY A 53 10.96 -7.95 13.43
C GLY A 53 10.40 -9.03 12.49
N ARG A 54 9.07 -9.15 12.50
CA ARG A 54 8.30 -10.11 11.70
C ARG A 54 7.06 -9.44 11.13
N LEU A 55 6.70 -9.81 9.92
CA LEU A 55 5.58 -9.22 9.19
C LEU A 55 4.79 -10.31 8.45
N CYS A 56 3.48 -10.33 8.63
CA CYS A 56 2.58 -11.07 7.76
C CYS A 56 2.13 -10.16 6.62
N TYR A 57 2.46 -10.53 5.39
CA TYR A 57 2.05 -9.84 4.18
C TYR A 57 0.97 -10.65 3.46
N SER A 58 -0.20 -10.07 3.25
CA SER A 58 -1.31 -10.71 2.56
C SER A 58 -1.43 -10.15 1.16
N ILE A 59 -1.37 -11.01 0.13
CA ILE A 59 -1.53 -10.63 -1.27
C ILE A 59 -2.68 -11.47 -1.85
N ASN A 60 -3.74 -10.81 -2.28
CA ASN A 60 -4.97 -11.44 -2.73
C ASN A 60 -5.51 -12.37 -1.63
N ASP A 61 -5.42 -13.68 -1.79
CA ASP A 61 -5.85 -14.70 -0.80
C ASP A 61 -4.67 -15.49 -0.19
N ARG A 62 -3.45 -15.05 -0.43
CA ARG A 62 -2.22 -15.71 0.05
C ARG A 62 -1.56 -14.89 1.15
N LYS A 63 -1.01 -15.59 2.15
CA LYS A 63 -0.22 -14.99 3.21
C LYS A 63 1.24 -15.37 3.06
N VAL A 64 2.12 -14.40 3.22
CA VAL A 64 3.57 -14.55 3.22
C VAL A 64 4.10 -14.06 4.55
N HIS A 65 4.80 -14.93 5.28
CA HIS A 65 5.45 -14.58 6.54
C HIS A 65 6.88 -14.19 6.25
N LEU A 66 7.24 -12.97 6.63
CA LEU A 66 8.57 -12.39 6.46
C LEU A 66 9.23 -12.22 7.83
N LYS A 67 10.52 -12.50 7.89
CA LYS A 67 11.41 -12.18 9.00
C LYS A 67 12.51 -11.21 8.56
N ALA A 68 13.17 -10.59 9.52
CA ALA A 68 14.30 -9.70 9.24
C ALA A 68 15.29 -10.31 8.24
N GLY A 69 15.71 -9.52 7.26
CA GLY A 69 16.57 -9.94 6.14
C GLY A 69 15.81 -10.51 4.94
N GLU A 70 14.49 -10.65 4.99
CA GLU A 70 13.65 -11.12 3.89
C GLU A 70 12.81 -9.97 3.32
N GLY A 71 12.28 -10.16 2.12
CA GLY A 71 11.46 -9.15 1.46
C GLY A 71 10.40 -9.76 0.56
N ILE A 72 9.70 -8.88 -0.14
CA ILE A 72 8.67 -9.26 -1.11
C ILE A 72 8.63 -8.24 -2.25
N PHE A 73 8.44 -8.73 -3.46
CA PHE A 73 7.99 -7.96 -4.62
C PHE A 73 6.51 -8.20 -4.81
N VAL A 74 5.72 -7.15 -4.99
CA VAL A 74 4.30 -7.22 -5.33
C VAL A 74 4.08 -6.56 -6.69
N ASN A 75 3.49 -7.31 -7.62
CA ASN A 75 3.18 -6.82 -8.96
C ASN A 75 2.06 -5.77 -8.89
N GLY A 76 1.98 -4.92 -9.90
CA GLY A 76 0.95 -3.88 -9.97
C GLY A 76 -0.48 -4.45 -9.88
N ARG A 77 -1.39 -3.66 -9.31
CA ARG A 77 -2.82 -3.99 -9.19
C ARG A 77 -3.16 -5.20 -8.31
N GLN A 78 -2.21 -5.69 -7.51
CA GLN A 78 -2.52 -6.74 -6.54
C GLN A 78 -3.14 -6.13 -5.29
N LEU A 79 -4.22 -6.73 -4.77
CA LEU A 79 -4.76 -6.36 -3.47
C LEU A 79 -3.82 -6.88 -2.39
N HIS A 80 -3.28 -5.99 -1.56
CA HIS A 80 -2.34 -6.38 -0.52
C HIS A 80 -2.54 -5.60 0.78
N SER A 81 -2.04 -6.19 1.86
CA SER A 81 -2.05 -5.62 3.20
C SER A 81 -0.92 -6.23 4.02
N SER A 82 -0.53 -5.59 5.10
CA SER A 82 0.44 -6.15 6.03
C SER A 82 0.02 -5.95 7.48
N CYS A 83 0.45 -6.84 8.36
CA CYS A 83 0.23 -6.73 9.79
C CYS A 83 1.33 -7.43 10.59
N SER A 84 1.54 -6.96 11.83
CA SER A 84 2.30 -7.71 12.81
C SER A 84 1.52 -8.94 13.24
N GLU A 85 2.20 -10.07 13.43
CA GLU A 85 1.57 -11.30 13.93
C GLU A 85 1.59 -11.40 15.45
N ASP A 86 2.58 -10.80 16.08
CA ASP A 86 2.86 -10.88 17.50
C ASP A 86 2.53 -9.56 18.24
N GLY A 87 2.02 -8.55 17.50
CA GLY A 87 1.75 -7.23 18.06
C GLY A 87 3.02 -6.41 18.36
N LEU A 88 4.18 -6.89 17.92
CA LEU A 88 5.45 -6.18 18.05
C LEU A 88 5.71 -5.32 16.81
N ASP A 89 6.56 -4.33 16.98
CA ASP A 89 6.97 -3.46 15.88
C ASP A 89 7.97 -4.15 14.94
N CYS A 90 7.97 -3.68 13.70
CA CYS A 90 8.97 -4.06 12.72
C CYS A 90 9.32 -2.86 11.85
N THR A 91 10.56 -2.81 11.39
CA THR A 91 11.08 -1.76 10.51
C THR A 91 11.36 -2.34 9.13
N TYR A 92 10.93 -1.65 8.08
CA TYR A 92 11.13 -2.08 6.70
C TYR A 92 11.40 -0.91 5.75
N LEU A 93 12.10 -1.20 4.66
CA LEU A 93 12.20 -0.33 3.50
C LEU A 93 11.06 -0.64 2.54
N CYS A 94 10.47 0.41 1.97
CA CYS A 94 9.42 0.32 0.96
C CYS A 94 9.82 1.13 -0.27
N LEU A 95 9.87 0.45 -1.42
CA LEU A 95 10.06 1.05 -2.74
C LEU A 95 8.77 0.87 -3.53
N LEU A 96 8.18 1.97 -4.00
CA LEU A 96 7.09 1.99 -4.97
C LEU A 96 7.54 2.76 -6.20
N PHE A 97 7.26 2.24 -7.38
CA PHE A 97 7.47 3.00 -8.60
C PHE A 97 6.48 2.62 -9.69
N HIS A 98 6.12 3.61 -10.49
CA HIS A 98 5.22 3.36 -11.61
C HIS A 98 5.96 2.63 -12.75
N PRO A 99 5.36 1.56 -13.33
CA PRO A 99 6.01 0.76 -14.37
C PRO A 99 6.49 1.55 -15.58
N THR A 100 5.93 2.72 -15.85
CA THR A 100 6.37 3.60 -16.93
C THR A 100 7.83 4.02 -16.83
N LEU A 101 8.41 3.99 -15.62
CA LEU A 101 9.84 4.26 -15.40
C LEU A 101 10.72 3.25 -16.15
N LEU A 102 10.27 2.00 -16.30
CA LEU A 102 10.99 0.93 -16.98
C LEU A 102 10.83 0.98 -18.50
N CYS A 103 9.88 1.77 -19.03
CA CYS A 103 9.53 1.83 -20.44
C CYS A 103 10.46 2.76 -21.23
N ALA A 104 11.79 2.57 -21.12
CA ALA A 104 12.80 3.40 -21.77
C ALA A 104 12.70 3.37 -23.33
N SER A 105 12.17 2.28 -23.89
CA SER A 105 11.86 2.16 -25.30
C SER A 105 10.73 1.15 -25.53
N PRO A 106 10.00 1.19 -26.66
CA PRO A 106 8.98 0.19 -26.99
C PRO A 106 9.52 -1.24 -26.98
N TYR A 107 10.79 -1.45 -27.34
CA TYR A 107 11.42 -2.75 -27.31
C TYR A 107 11.57 -3.28 -25.86
N VAL A 108 12.06 -2.44 -24.95
CA VAL A 108 12.22 -2.79 -23.53
C VAL A 108 10.86 -3.05 -22.91
N GLU A 109 9.88 -2.18 -23.15
CA GLU A 109 8.51 -2.34 -22.66
C GLU A 109 7.91 -3.69 -23.05
N GLN A 110 7.90 -3.99 -24.35
CA GLN A 110 7.27 -5.21 -24.88
C GLN A 110 7.99 -6.49 -24.50
N LYS A 111 9.32 -6.46 -24.45
CA LYS A 111 10.11 -7.68 -24.22
C LYS A 111 10.37 -7.99 -22.76
N PHE A 112 10.53 -6.97 -21.92
CA PHE A 112 11.03 -7.16 -20.55
C PHE A 112 10.08 -6.65 -19.46
N VAL A 113 9.13 -5.76 -19.79
CA VAL A 113 8.23 -5.17 -18.80
C VAL A 113 6.85 -5.83 -18.85
N LEU A 114 6.16 -5.77 -19.98
CA LEU A 114 4.81 -6.31 -20.13
C LEU A 114 4.70 -7.81 -19.77
N PRO A 115 5.64 -8.70 -20.13
CA PRO A 115 5.54 -10.11 -19.79
C PRO A 115 5.49 -10.36 -18.27
N VAL A 116 6.14 -9.53 -17.46
CA VAL A 116 6.08 -9.61 -16.00
C VAL A 116 4.81 -8.99 -15.45
N LEU A 117 4.43 -7.79 -15.92
CA LEU A 117 3.25 -7.07 -15.46
C LEU A 117 1.96 -7.85 -15.72
N GLU A 118 1.87 -8.51 -16.89
CA GLU A 118 0.68 -9.24 -17.32
C GLU A 118 0.66 -10.69 -16.85
N ASN A 119 1.76 -11.16 -16.22
CA ASN A 119 1.86 -12.52 -15.71
C ASN A 119 0.95 -12.72 -14.50
N GLN A 120 -0.25 -13.26 -14.74
CA GLN A 120 -1.21 -13.55 -13.68
C GLN A 120 -0.75 -14.67 -12.73
N ALA A 121 0.25 -15.47 -13.10
CA ALA A 121 0.86 -16.47 -12.23
C ALA A 121 1.88 -15.85 -11.26
N LEU A 122 2.28 -14.59 -11.50
CA LEU A 122 3.27 -13.86 -10.71
C LEU A 122 2.64 -12.62 -10.02
N PRO A 123 1.71 -12.79 -9.10
CA PRO A 123 1.18 -11.65 -8.33
C PRO A 123 2.20 -11.07 -7.37
N PHE A 124 3.16 -11.86 -6.92
CA PHE A 124 4.24 -11.48 -6.03
C PHE A 124 5.41 -12.48 -6.10
N LEU A 125 6.58 -12.06 -5.59
CA LEU A 125 7.74 -12.92 -5.31
C LEU A 125 8.18 -12.70 -3.87
N ALA A 126 8.22 -13.75 -3.04
CA ALA A 126 8.91 -13.69 -1.77
C ALA A 126 10.43 -13.70 -2.02
N LEU A 127 11.14 -12.75 -1.40
CA LEU A 127 12.58 -12.58 -1.55
C LEU A 127 13.30 -13.15 -0.33
N ARG A 128 14.04 -14.23 -0.56
CA ARG A 128 14.76 -14.97 0.48
C ARG A 128 16.28 -14.87 0.24
N PRO A 129 17.10 -14.52 1.25
CA PRO A 129 18.54 -14.34 1.06
C PRO A 129 19.29 -15.63 0.74
N ALA A 130 18.65 -16.80 0.85
CA ALA A 130 19.24 -18.07 0.47
C ALA A 130 19.40 -18.24 -1.05
N ASP A 131 18.54 -17.61 -1.84
CA ASP A 131 18.65 -17.57 -3.30
C ASP A 131 19.51 -16.38 -3.71
N GLU A 132 20.47 -16.59 -4.60
CA GLU A 132 21.46 -15.57 -5.00
C GLU A 132 20.79 -14.37 -5.71
N ARG A 133 19.83 -14.63 -6.60
CA ARG A 133 19.13 -13.55 -7.33
C ARG A 133 18.19 -12.77 -6.43
N GLN A 134 17.47 -13.46 -5.54
CA GLN A 134 16.59 -12.80 -4.57
C GLN A 134 17.42 -11.97 -3.59
N ARG A 135 18.58 -12.46 -3.16
CA ARG A 135 19.54 -11.71 -2.34
C ARG A 135 20.02 -10.45 -3.07
N ALA A 136 20.37 -10.56 -4.36
CA ALA A 136 20.78 -9.41 -5.15
C ALA A 136 19.70 -8.30 -5.17
N VAL A 137 18.41 -8.65 -5.22
CA VAL A 137 17.31 -7.67 -5.10
C VAL A 137 17.35 -7.00 -3.72
N LEU A 138 17.48 -7.77 -2.63
CA LEU A 138 17.52 -7.23 -1.26
C LEU A 138 18.72 -6.29 -1.06
N ASP A 139 19.88 -6.65 -1.58
CA ASP A 139 21.10 -5.84 -1.52
C ASP A 139 20.95 -4.52 -2.29
N LEU A 140 20.29 -4.54 -3.46
CA LEU A 140 19.98 -3.35 -4.24
C LEU A 140 18.97 -2.42 -3.54
N LEU A 141 17.99 -2.99 -2.85
CA LEU A 141 17.05 -2.21 -2.02
C LEU A 141 17.78 -1.55 -0.83
N ALA A 142 18.72 -2.25 -0.20
CA ALA A 142 19.55 -1.69 0.86
C ALA A 142 20.45 -0.55 0.34
N GLN A 143 21.05 -0.70 -0.86
CA GLN A 143 21.84 0.36 -1.51
C GLN A 143 20.98 1.59 -1.80
N LEU A 144 19.74 1.41 -2.28
CA LEU A 144 18.81 2.51 -2.52
C LEU A 144 18.54 3.31 -1.23
N GLY A 145 18.47 2.63 -0.08
CA GLY A 145 18.36 3.28 1.24
C GLY A 145 19.53 4.19 1.58
N GLN A 146 20.73 3.83 1.14
CA GLN A 146 21.94 4.63 1.38
C GLN A 146 22.01 5.88 0.49
N CYS A 147 21.36 5.86 -0.66
CA CYS A 147 21.32 6.99 -1.61
C CYS A 147 20.27 8.05 -1.22
N GLN A 148 19.35 7.72 -0.32
CA GLN A 148 18.25 8.61 0.04
C GLN A 148 18.78 9.95 0.62
N GLY A 149 18.27 11.06 0.07
CA GLY A 149 18.70 12.41 0.49
C GLY A 149 19.97 12.93 -0.17
N THR A 150 20.64 12.17 -1.04
CA THR A 150 21.74 12.66 -1.86
C THR A 150 21.22 13.54 -3.02
N PRO A 151 22.02 14.48 -3.52
CA PRO A 151 21.64 15.28 -4.70
C PRO A 151 21.45 14.45 -5.97
N LEU A 152 22.02 13.24 -6.04
CA LEU A 152 21.96 12.32 -7.18
C LEU A 152 20.89 11.24 -6.99
N PHE A 153 20.08 11.31 -5.93
CA PHE A 153 19.12 10.26 -5.57
C PHE A 153 18.25 9.77 -6.75
N ALA A 154 17.71 10.69 -7.57
CA ALA A 154 16.85 10.29 -8.68
C ALA A 154 17.60 9.44 -9.73
N LEU A 155 18.84 9.82 -10.07
CA LEU A 155 19.65 9.10 -11.05
C LEU A 155 20.13 7.74 -10.51
N GLU A 156 20.55 7.71 -9.25
CA GLU A 156 20.96 6.49 -8.56
C GLU A 156 19.79 5.52 -8.39
N ALA A 157 18.63 6.04 -7.98
CA ALA A 157 17.41 5.26 -7.82
C ALA A 157 16.96 4.63 -9.15
N GLU A 158 16.96 5.39 -10.24
CA GLU A 158 16.60 4.87 -11.57
C GLU A 158 17.56 3.75 -11.99
N SER A 159 18.86 3.94 -11.84
CA SER A 159 19.88 2.92 -12.14
C SER A 159 19.67 1.64 -11.33
N LEU A 160 19.44 1.77 -10.01
CA LEU A 160 19.21 0.63 -9.12
C LEU A 160 17.88 -0.08 -9.43
N ILE A 161 16.83 0.67 -9.77
CA ILE A 161 15.53 0.11 -10.15
C ILE A 161 15.63 -0.75 -11.41
N PHE A 162 16.39 -0.32 -12.43
CA PHE A 162 16.63 -1.15 -13.62
C PHE A 162 17.38 -2.43 -13.29
N ARG A 163 18.36 -2.39 -12.40
CA ARG A 163 19.09 -3.60 -11.93
C ARG A 163 18.18 -4.52 -11.12
N ILE A 164 17.32 -3.98 -10.25
CA ILE A 164 16.30 -4.73 -9.51
C ILE A 164 15.36 -5.42 -10.52
N TRP A 165 14.90 -4.68 -11.52
CA TRP A 165 13.98 -5.22 -12.53
C TRP A 165 14.60 -6.35 -13.36
N GLU A 166 15.86 -6.24 -13.69
CA GLU A 166 16.61 -7.33 -14.36
C GLU A 166 16.51 -8.64 -13.55
N GLN A 167 16.75 -8.59 -12.24
CA GLN A 167 16.63 -9.77 -11.39
C GLN A 167 15.18 -10.29 -11.31
N VAL A 168 14.20 -9.41 -11.20
CA VAL A 168 12.77 -9.79 -11.19
C VAL A 168 12.38 -10.47 -12.50
N TYR A 169 12.81 -9.94 -13.64
CA TYR A 169 12.56 -10.54 -14.94
C TYR A 169 13.15 -11.96 -15.05
N LEU A 170 14.39 -12.16 -14.60
CA LEU A 170 15.04 -13.48 -14.60
C LEU A 170 14.35 -14.47 -13.64
N LEU A 171 13.91 -14.00 -12.46
CA LEU A 171 13.15 -14.81 -11.51
C LEU A 171 11.75 -15.15 -12.04
N SER A 172 11.12 -14.26 -12.82
CA SER A 172 9.80 -14.50 -13.40
C SER A 172 9.76 -15.65 -14.40
N GLY A 173 10.86 -15.87 -15.14
CA GLY A 173 11.03 -17.00 -16.05
C GLY A 173 11.14 -18.35 -15.31
N GLN A 174 11.74 -18.37 -14.13
CA GLN A 174 11.85 -19.56 -13.28
C GLN A 174 10.53 -19.93 -12.59
N ALA A 175 9.73 -18.91 -12.21
CA ALA A 175 8.44 -19.11 -11.56
C ALA A 175 7.37 -19.74 -12.48
N ALA A 176 7.55 -19.68 -13.81
CA ALA A 176 6.64 -20.28 -14.77
C ALA A 176 6.76 -21.83 -14.83
N GLU A 177 7.85 -22.41 -14.33
CA GLU A 177 8.13 -23.85 -14.33
C GLU A 177 7.74 -24.57 -13.02
N GLY A 178 7.42 -23.81 -11.94
CA GLY A 178 7.10 -24.37 -10.63
C GLY A 178 5.69 -24.03 -10.15
N ASP A 179 4.96 -25.07 -9.71
CA ASP A 179 3.66 -25.05 -9.01
C ASP A 179 2.67 -23.92 -9.41
N ALA A 180 1.86 -24.21 -10.38
CA ALA A 180 0.63 -23.44 -10.67
C ALA A 180 -0.34 -23.59 -9.50
N ALA A 181 -0.17 -22.77 -8.45
CA ALA A 181 -1.12 -22.69 -7.35
C ALA A 181 -2.51 -22.28 -7.86
N PRO A 182 -3.61 -22.75 -7.22
CA PRO A 182 -4.98 -22.46 -7.65
C PRO A 182 -5.17 -20.96 -7.87
N ARG A 183 -5.63 -20.58 -9.07
CA ARG A 183 -5.89 -19.18 -9.40
C ARG A 183 -6.99 -18.63 -8.49
N PRO A 184 -6.81 -17.47 -7.84
CA PRO A 184 -7.90 -16.81 -7.12
C PRO A 184 -9.07 -16.61 -8.10
N SER A 185 -10.32 -16.69 -7.61
CA SER A 185 -11.48 -16.35 -8.42
C SER A 185 -11.36 -14.89 -8.86
N THR A 186 -10.91 -14.68 -10.09
CA THR A 186 -10.70 -13.34 -10.69
C THR A 186 -11.97 -12.50 -10.56
N GLN A 187 -13.15 -13.10 -10.64
CA GLN A 187 -14.44 -12.44 -10.51
C GLN A 187 -14.64 -11.85 -9.10
N HIS A 188 -14.34 -12.60 -8.04
CA HIS A 188 -14.50 -12.11 -6.66
C HIS A 188 -13.51 -11.00 -6.34
N LEU A 189 -12.28 -11.10 -6.83
CA LEU A 189 -11.27 -10.08 -6.63
C LEU A 189 -11.62 -8.77 -7.37
N THR A 190 -12.14 -8.88 -8.59
CA THR A 190 -12.66 -7.73 -9.36
C THR A 190 -13.83 -7.08 -8.64
N ALA A 191 -14.81 -7.88 -8.19
CA ALA A 191 -15.94 -7.37 -7.43
C ALA A 191 -15.48 -6.64 -6.15
N LEU A 192 -14.52 -7.21 -5.43
CA LEU A 192 -13.97 -6.57 -4.22
C LEU A 192 -13.31 -5.23 -4.53
N LYS A 193 -12.52 -5.14 -5.59
CA LYS A 193 -11.88 -3.89 -6.01
C LYS A 193 -12.92 -2.81 -6.33
N GLU A 194 -14.00 -3.14 -7.03
CA GLU A 194 -15.08 -2.19 -7.30
C GLU A 194 -15.80 -1.74 -6.01
N MET A 195 -16.05 -2.66 -5.08
CA MET A 195 -16.64 -2.35 -3.77
C MET A 195 -15.75 -1.43 -2.94
N ILE A 196 -14.44 -1.72 -2.90
CA ILE A 196 -13.47 -0.90 -2.16
C ILE A 196 -13.34 0.48 -2.82
N ARG A 197 -13.27 0.56 -4.16
CA ARG A 197 -13.25 1.83 -4.90
C ARG A 197 -14.47 2.68 -4.56
N PHE A 198 -15.66 2.07 -4.53
CA PHE A 198 -16.88 2.75 -4.11
C PHE A 198 -16.78 3.31 -2.70
N ILE A 199 -16.26 2.52 -1.73
CA ILE A 199 -16.06 2.98 -0.35
C ILE A 199 -15.14 4.22 -0.31
N TYR A 200 -14.00 4.19 -1.00
CA TYR A 200 -13.07 5.33 -1.03
C TYR A 200 -13.63 6.57 -1.71
N GLY A 201 -14.47 6.40 -2.74
CA GLY A 201 -15.13 7.52 -3.41
C GLY A 201 -16.25 8.17 -2.61
N HIS A 202 -16.84 7.44 -1.64
CA HIS A 202 -18.07 7.86 -0.95
C HIS A 202 -17.98 7.80 0.58
N TYR A 203 -16.77 7.59 1.17
CA TYR A 203 -16.63 7.39 2.62
C TYR A 203 -17.16 8.56 3.46
N THR A 204 -17.21 9.78 2.92
CA THR A 204 -17.76 10.98 3.59
C THR A 204 -19.28 10.98 3.66
N GLU A 205 -19.94 10.15 2.87
CA GLU A 205 -21.39 10.08 2.75
C GLU A 205 -21.98 8.97 3.63
N LYS A 206 -23.32 8.92 3.69
CA LYS A 206 -24.02 7.78 4.31
C LYS A 206 -23.99 6.57 3.37
N VAL A 207 -22.99 5.71 3.53
CA VAL A 207 -22.85 4.48 2.76
C VAL A 207 -23.54 3.31 3.46
N THR A 208 -24.32 2.53 2.71
CA THR A 208 -25.02 1.33 3.17
C THR A 208 -24.39 0.06 2.59
N LEU A 209 -24.60 -1.08 3.24
CA LEU A 209 -24.14 -2.38 2.74
C LEU A 209 -24.71 -2.67 1.35
N GLU A 210 -25.96 -2.31 1.09
CA GLU A 210 -26.62 -2.50 -0.22
C GLU A 210 -25.92 -1.74 -1.34
N GLN A 211 -25.48 -0.51 -1.07
CA GLN A 211 -24.72 0.29 -2.04
C GLN A 211 -23.37 -0.34 -2.36
N ILE A 212 -22.66 -0.83 -1.33
CA ILE A 212 -21.38 -1.54 -1.49
C ILE A 212 -21.58 -2.81 -2.34
N CYS A 213 -22.59 -3.63 -2.01
CA CYS A 213 -22.94 -4.84 -2.77
C CYS A 213 -23.24 -4.54 -4.24
N ARG A 214 -24.01 -3.47 -4.49
CA ARG A 214 -24.36 -3.02 -5.84
C ARG A 214 -23.14 -2.61 -6.65
N ALA A 215 -22.19 -1.92 -6.02
CA ALA A 215 -20.94 -1.51 -6.67
C ALA A 215 -20.11 -2.71 -7.14
N GLY A 216 -20.11 -3.81 -6.39
CA GLY A 216 -19.44 -5.07 -6.78
C GLY A 216 -20.30 -6.02 -7.63
N HIS A 217 -21.55 -5.65 -7.96
CA HIS A 217 -22.52 -6.52 -8.65
C HIS A 217 -22.70 -7.88 -7.98
N VAL A 218 -22.72 -7.92 -6.64
CA VAL A 218 -22.83 -9.15 -5.84
C VAL A 218 -23.95 -9.06 -4.80
N GLY A 219 -24.46 -10.23 -4.37
CA GLY A 219 -25.39 -10.30 -3.23
C GLY A 219 -24.70 -10.08 -1.88
N LYS A 220 -25.48 -9.77 -0.84
CA LYS A 220 -24.97 -9.47 0.51
C LYS A 220 -24.05 -10.55 1.08
N THR A 221 -24.44 -11.82 0.95
CA THR A 221 -23.64 -12.95 1.44
C THR A 221 -22.29 -13.01 0.75
N THR A 222 -22.26 -12.89 -0.58
CA THR A 222 -21.03 -12.88 -1.37
C THR A 222 -20.16 -11.68 -1.01
N CYS A 223 -20.74 -10.49 -0.87
CA CYS A 223 -20.05 -9.28 -0.46
C CYS A 223 -19.34 -9.49 0.89
N CYS A 224 -20.05 -9.94 1.91
CA CYS A 224 -19.48 -10.19 3.24
C CYS A 224 -18.37 -11.26 3.21
N ASN A 225 -18.60 -12.37 2.49
CA ASN A 225 -17.62 -13.45 2.38
C ASN A 225 -16.34 -13.00 1.67
N VAL A 226 -16.49 -12.24 0.59
CA VAL A 226 -15.37 -11.71 -0.18
C VAL A 226 -14.57 -10.71 0.65
N PHE A 227 -15.21 -9.76 1.34
CA PHE A 227 -14.52 -8.86 2.26
C PHE A 227 -13.81 -9.63 3.36
N GLN A 228 -14.49 -10.56 4.04
CA GLN A 228 -13.88 -11.36 5.12
C GLN A 228 -12.68 -12.16 4.63
N LYS A 229 -12.79 -12.79 3.44
CA LYS A 229 -11.71 -13.61 2.85
C LYS A 229 -10.46 -12.78 2.55
N TYR A 230 -10.63 -11.61 1.91
CA TYR A 230 -9.51 -10.85 1.34
C TYR A 230 -9.01 -9.71 2.22
N THR A 231 -9.85 -9.16 3.10
CA THR A 231 -9.48 -8.03 3.97
C THR A 231 -9.49 -8.38 5.45
N GLY A 232 -10.07 -9.53 5.83
CA GLY A 232 -10.26 -9.92 7.23
C GLY A 232 -11.32 -9.10 7.96
N GLU A 233 -12.09 -8.28 7.26
CA GLU A 233 -13.08 -7.36 7.83
C GLU A 233 -14.44 -7.50 7.14
N SER A 234 -15.51 -7.04 7.80
CA SER A 234 -16.79 -6.83 7.12
C SER A 234 -16.76 -5.56 6.26
N PRO A 235 -17.63 -5.41 5.22
CA PRO A 235 -17.68 -4.21 4.40
C PRO A 235 -17.85 -2.90 5.20
N ILE A 236 -18.69 -2.92 6.22
CA ILE A 236 -18.96 -1.74 7.08
C ILE A 236 -17.80 -1.48 8.06
N SER A 237 -17.13 -2.54 8.54
CA SER A 237 -15.91 -2.38 9.33
C SER A 237 -14.80 -1.74 8.49
N TYR A 238 -14.62 -2.20 7.25
CA TYR A 238 -13.65 -1.65 6.30
C TYR A 238 -13.93 -0.15 6.00
N LEU A 239 -15.20 0.23 5.78
CA LEU A 239 -15.59 1.65 5.66
C LEU A 239 -15.20 2.45 6.90
N THR A 240 -15.42 1.89 8.10
CA THR A 240 -15.04 2.53 9.36
C THR A 240 -13.52 2.70 9.45
N SER A 241 -12.74 1.68 9.11
CA SER A 241 -11.28 1.72 9.07
C SER A 241 -10.76 2.77 8.07
N CYS A 242 -11.38 2.87 6.89
CA CYS A 242 -11.09 3.90 5.89
C CYS A 242 -11.32 5.32 6.45
N ARG A 243 -12.46 5.56 7.08
CA ARG A 243 -12.79 6.86 7.72
C ARG A 243 -11.80 7.22 8.82
N LEU A 244 -11.41 6.25 9.64
CA LEU A 244 -10.44 6.45 10.72
C LEU A 244 -9.04 6.80 10.19
N LYS A 245 -8.59 6.14 9.09
CA LYS A 245 -7.33 6.50 8.40
C LYS A 245 -7.37 7.96 7.93
N LYS A 246 -8.47 8.37 7.28
CA LYS A 246 -8.65 9.76 6.84
C LYS A 246 -8.78 10.76 7.99
N ALA A 247 -9.38 10.36 9.10
CA ALA A 247 -9.43 11.21 10.31
C ALA A 247 -8.03 11.42 10.90
N LEU A 248 -7.18 10.40 10.90
CA LEU A 248 -5.81 10.51 11.34
C LEU A 248 -5.05 11.54 10.50
N GLU A 249 -5.10 11.42 9.17
CA GLU A 249 -4.49 12.37 8.23
C GLU A 249 -4.93 13.82 8.50
N LEU A 250 -6.24 14.05 8.79
CA LEU A 250 -6.76 15.38 9.11
C LEU A 250 -6.33 15.87 10.50
N LEU A 251 -6.22 14.97 11.50
CA LEU A 251 -5.72 15.32 12.83
C LEU A 251 -4.27 15.82 12.78
N GLU A 252 -3.46 15.25 11.90
CA GLU A 252 -2.06 15.57 11.72
C GLU A 252 -1.83 16.82 10.87
N SER A 253 -2.66 17.01 9.84
CA SER A 253 -2.41 18.00 8.79
C SER A 253 -3.25 19.26 8.90
N THR A 254 -4.19 19.35 9.85
CA THR A 254 -5.11 20.48 9.97
C THR A 254 -5.38 20.88 11.42
N ASP A 255 -5.80 22.14 11.63
CA ASP A 255 -6.27 22.67 12.92
C ASP A 255 -7.76 22.44 13.18
N LYS A 256 -8.45 21.66 12.32
CA LYS A 256 -9.87 21.35 12.50
C LYS A 256 -10.11 20.70 13.85
N THR A 257 -11.22 21.06 14.50
CA THR A 257 -11.63 20.41 15.75
C THR A 257 -11.93 18.93 15.53
N VAL A 258 -11.85 18.13 16.59
CA VAL A 258 -12.19 16.70 16.55
C VAL A 258 -13.63 16.48 16.05
N ALA A 259 -14.56 17.38 16.38
CA ALA A 259 -15.94 17.31 15.92
C ALA A 259 -16.04 17.58 14.41
N GLU A 260 -15.37 18.60 13.90
CA GLU A 260 -15.34 18.88 12.46
C GLU A 260 -14.72 17.72 11.67
N ILE A 261 -13.63 17.13 12.16
CA ILE A 261 -13.02 15.95 11.54
C ILE A 261 -13.97 14.77 11.53
N CYS A 262 -14.65 14.49 12.65
CA CYS A 262 -15.66 13.43 12.75
C CYS A 262 -16.68 13.51 11.61
N PHE A 263 -17.27 14.68 11.39
CA PHE A 263 -18.26 14.87 10.34
C PHE A 263 -17.64 14.90 8.93
N ALA A 264 -16.47 15.51 8.78
CA ALA A 264 -15.76 15.59 7.50
C ALA A 264 -15.41 14.21 6.94
N VAL A 265 -15.15 13.23 7.80
CA VAL A 265 -14.85 11.85 7.38
C VAL A 265 -16.08 10.94 7.36
N GLY A 266 -17.29 11.49 7.50
CA GLY A 266 -18.55 10.78 7.30
C GLY A 266 -19.12 10.04 8.52
N PHE A 267 -18.61 10.30 9.74
CA PHE A 267 -19.29 9.83 10.95
C PHE A 267 -20.45 10.76 11.30
N SER A 268 -21.59 10.19 11.66
CA SER A 268 -22.77 10.95 12.11
C SER A 268 -22.84 11.15 13.63
N ASN A 269 -21.95 10.49 14.38
CA ASN A 269 -21.96 10.48 15.85
C ASN A 269 -20.53 10.54 16.41
N ALA A 270 -20.25 11.61 17.15
CA ALA A 270 -18.92 11.85 17.74
C ALA A 270 -18.53 10.83 18.81
N SER A 271 -19.49 10.30 19.57
CA SER A 271 -19.23 9.27 20.60
C SER A 271 -18.83 7.95 19.92
N TYR A 272 -19.54 7.56 18.86
CA TYR A 272 -19.17 6.37 18.06
C TYR A 272 -17.80 6.54 17.40
N PHE A 273 -17.54 7.71 16.80
CA PHE A 273 -16.22 8.05 16.22
C PHE A 273 -15.12 7.91 17.25
N THR A 274 -15.25 8.57 18.42
CA THR A 274 -14.25 8.52 19.50
C THR A 274 -14.01 7.10 20.01
N GLY A 275 -15.08 6.32 20.17
CA GLY A 275 -15.00 4.91 20.57
C GLY A 275 -14.30 4.04 19.51
N ALA A 276 -14.63 4.22 18.23
CA ALA A 276 -13.99 3.52 17.12
C ALA A 276 -12.50 3.91 16.99
N PHE A 277 -12.19 5.19 17.09
CA PHE A 277 -10.81 5.70 17.07
C PHE A 277 -10.00 5.11 18.23
N ARG A 278 -10.54 5.11 19.45
CA ARG A 278 -9.86 4.54 20.62
C ARG A 278 -9.60 3.02 20.49
N ARG A 279 -10.54 2.27 19.91
CA ARG A 279 -10.32 0.83 19.64
C ARG A 279 -9.20 0.61 18.63
N CYS A 280 -9.07 1.48 17.63
CA CYS A 280 -8.10 1.35 16.57
C CYS A 280 -6.71 1.86 16.95
N TYR A 281 -6.64 3.02 17.64
CA TYR A 281 -5.38 3.74 17.93
C TYR A 281 -4.99 3.72 19.42
N HIS A 282 -5.73 3.02 20.27
CA HIS A 282 -5.52 2.90 21.73
C HIS A 282 -5.50 4.24 22.48
N CYS A 283 -5.94 5.32 21.86
CA CYS A 283 -6.10 6.64 22.48
C CYS A 283 -7.28 7.39 21.85
N THR A 284 -7.73 8.48 22.50
CA THR A 284 -8.76 9.34 21.91
C THR A 284 -8.17 10.26 20.82
N PRO A 285 -8.97 10.77 19.86
CA PRO A 285 -8.50 11.74 18.87
C PRO A 285 -7.83 12.97 19.50
N THR A 286 -8.38 13.48 20.59
CA THR A 286 -7.82 14.62 21.35
C THR A 286 -6.47 14.29 21.95
N ALA A 287 -6.35 13.10 22.59
CA ALA A 287 -5.08 12.66 23.16
C ALA A 287 -4.03 12.41 22.07
N TYR A 288 -4.42 11.90 20.91
CA TYR A 288 -3.53 11.73 19.76
C TYR A 288 -2.95 13.06 19.31
N ARG A 289 -3.79 14.08 19.06
CA ARG A 289 -3.35 15.43 18.68
C ARG A 289 -2.44 16.08 19.74
N ALA A 290 -2.76 15.91 21.04
CA ALA A 290 -1.93 16.45 22.09
C ALA A 290 -0.52 15.82 22.15
N ARG A 291 -0.37 14.57 21.73
CA ARG A 291 0.95 13.91 21.60
C ARG A 291 1.75 14.51 20.45
N LEU A 292 1.13 14.75 19.28
CA LEU A 292 1.80 15.40 18.14
C LEU A 292 2.37 16.77 18.51
N CYS A 293 1.60 17.57 19.24
CA CYS A 293 2.06 18.90 19.70
C CYS A 293 3.26 18.82 20.68
N LYS A 294 3.36 17.76 21.48
CA LYS A 294 4.46 17.59 22.45
C LYS A 294 5.76 17.07 21.82
N THR A 295 5.66 16.28 20.75
CA THR A 295 6.84 15.63 20.16
C THR A 295 7.52 16.46 19.07
N GLY A 296 6.97 17.59 18.66
CA GLY A 296 7.51 18.43 17.57
C GLY A 296 7.63 17.69 16.22
N GLN A 297 7.15 16.46 16.14
CA GLN A 297 7.24 15.56 14.97
C GLN A 297 6.12 15.73 13.95
N ALA A 298 5.25 16.74 14.12
CA ALA A 298 4.20 17.04 13.14
C ALA A 298 4.73 17.39 11.74
N SER A 299 6.05 17.51 11.56
CA SER A 299 6.66 17.99 10.31
C SER A 299 7.43 16.93 9.50
N MET A 300 7.79 15.76 10.04
CA MET A 300 8.66 14.85 9.29
C MET A 300 7.97 13.61 8.70
N ALA A 301 6.91 13.08 9.30
CA ALA A 301 6.24 11.88 8.77
C ALA A 301 5.26 12.18 7.62
N ILE A 302 4.82 13.43 7.46
CA ILE A 302 3.82 13.85 6.44
C ILE A 302 4.44 14.70 5.34
N SER A 303 5.65 15.20 5.51
CA SER A 303 6.37 15.93 4.46
C SER A 303 6.67 15.07 3.22
N ALA A 304 6.66 13.75 3.35
CA ALA A 304 6.71 12.84 2.21
C ALA A 304 5.38 12.79 1.41
N CYS A 305 4.28 13.31 1.99
CA CYS A 305 2.97 13.32 1.35
C CYS A 305 2.50 14.71 0.88
N LYS A 306 3.24 15.80 1.23
CA LYS A 306 2.82 17.19 0.95
C LYS A 306 3.99 18.13 0.72
N SER A 307 4.66 18.03 -0.39
CA SER A 307 5.41 19.17 -0.92
C SER A 307 5.10 19.34 -2.39
N ALA A 308 4.00 20.03 -2.68
CA ALA A 308 3.91 20.87 -3.86
C ALA A 308 4.10 22.31 -3.40
N PRO A 309 5.16 23.03 -3.75
CA PRO A 309 5.16 24.48 -3.66
C PRO A 309 4.33 24.99 -4.84
N GLN A 310 3.21 25.65 -4.54
CA GLN A 310 2.77 26.78 -5.36
C GLN A 310 3.78 27.89 -5.11
N GLN A 311 4.55 28.28 -6.15
CA GLN A 311 4.83 29.69 -6.45
C GLN A 311 5.83 29.82 -7.61
N VAL A 312 5.35 30.63 -8.55
CA VAL A 312 5.92 31.48 -9.59
C VAL A 312 6.43 30.76 -10.84
#